data_87dba9a34c8df68b694d6731618ddc4d
#
_entry.id   87dba9a34c8df68b694d6731618ddc4d
#
_cell.length_a   1.000
_cell.length_b   1.000
_cell.length_c   1.000
_cell.angle_alpha   90.00
_cell.angle_beta   90.00
_cell.angle_gamma   90.00
#
_symmetry.space_group_name_H-M   'P 1'
#
loop_
_entity.id
_entity.type
_entity.pdbx_description
1 polymer ?
#
loop_
_entity_poly.entity_id
_entity_poly.type
_entity_poly.pdbx_seq_one_letter_code
_entity_poly.pdbx_strand_id
1 'polypeptide(L)'
;MDSQKPHDSQIQLIRKSPFVMETDDDDTSWYFEVDDAPPGKTVSACIDARALLESLGEPRGEAPLLTCGCGVAECARIYDERFECGDGYVHWSLTFEGRPYSFFFDKDAYETGALRMLSEVYRTKAGWEFCFGCFFSYEQFKSAVDGFLTAKPSFRKLWDSLNADS
;
A
#
# COMPACT_ATOMS: atom_id res chain seq x y z
N MET A 1 -3.87 30.64 14.79
CA MET A 1 -3.51 30.39 13.42
C MET A 1 -3.63 28.95 13.06
N ASP A 2 -4.53 28.67 12.22
CA ASP A 2 -4.82 27.30 11.85
C ASP A 2 -4.25 26.94 10.48
N SER A 3 -3.38 27.78 9.99
CA SER A 3 -2.87 27.64 8.64
C SER A 3 -2.07 26.38 8.40
N GLN A 4 -1.69 25.68 9.45
CA GLN A 4 -0.95 24.45 9.33
C GLN A 4 -1.80 23.32 8.78
N LYS A 5 -3.11 23.44 8.95
CA LYS A 5 -4.01 22.43 8.46
C LYS A 5 -4.48 22.85 7.07
N PRO A 6 -4.13 22.09 6.05
CA PRO A 6 -4.59 22.45 4.70
C PRO A 6 -6.12 22.41 4.65
N HIS A 7 -6.68 23.33 3.92
CA HIS A 7 -8.12 23.30 3.69
C HIS A 7 -8.45 22.16 2.75
N ASP A 8 -9.61 21.55 2.93
CA ASP A 8 -10.04 20.46 2.07
C ASP A 8 -10.02 20.85 0.61
N SER A 9 -10.29 22.12 0.31
CA SER A 9 -10.26 22.60 -1.06
C SER A 9 -8.84 22.66 -1.64
N GLN A 10 -7.80 22.60 -0.79
CA GLN A 10 -6.43 22.66 -1.23
C GLN A 10 -5.78 21.29 -1.32
N ILE A 11 -6.36 20.30 -0.65
CA ILE A 11 -5.87 18.94 -0.74
C ILE A 11 -6.74 18.18 -1.72
N GLN A 12 -6.10 17.72 -2.80
CA GLN A 12 -6.80 16.88 -3.74
C GLN A 12 -6.47 15.44 -3.42
N LEU A 13 -7.46 14.72 -2.93
CA LEU A 13 -7.26 13.32 -2.57
C LEU A 13 -7.19 12.46 -3.83
N ILE A 14 -6.25 11.55 -3.83
CA ILE A 14 -6.15 10.54 -4.87
C ILE A 14 -7.20 9.48 -4.57
N ARG A 15 -8.18 9.36 -5.43
CA ARG A 15 -9.31 8.45 -5.21
C ARG A 15 -9.14 7.10 -5.89
N LYS A 16 -8.13 6.99 -6.75
CA LYS A 16 -7.78 5.74 -7.37
C LYS A 16 -6.84 4.99 -6.44
N SER A 17 -7.11 3.70 -6.23
CA SER A 17 -6.22 2.86 -5.43
C SER A 17 -4.83 2.84 -6.05
N PRO A 18 -3.76 3.00 -5.26
CA PRO A 18 -2.40 2.88 -5.80
C PRO A 18 -1.97 1.43 -5.99
N PHE A 19 -2.77 0.46 -5.56
CA PHE A 19 -2.40 -0.95 -5.64
C PHE A 19 -2.93 -1.50 -6.96
N VAL A 20 -2.01 -1.73 -7.90
CA VAL A 20 -2.33 -2.05 -9.29
C VAL A 20 -1.79 -3.42 -9.65
N MET A 21 -2.65 -4.23 -10.27
CA MET A 21 -2.26 -5.56 -10.72
C MET A 21 -1.91 -5.51 -12.20
N GLU A 22 -0.80 -6.16 -12.54
CA GLU A 22 -0.41 -6.36 -13.94
C GLU A 22 -0.26 -7.85 -14.20
N THR A 23 -0.81 -8.29 -15.31
CA THR A 23 -0.70 -9.68 -15.73
C THR A 23 0.00 -9.71 -17.08
N ASP A 24 1.08 -10.51 -17.16
CA ASP A 24 1.84 -10.69 -18.38
C ASP A 24 2.03 -12.19 -18.55
N ASP A 25 1.46 -12.74 -19.63
CA ASP A 25 1.40 -14.17 -19.87
C ASP A 25 0.79 -14.88 -18.65
N ASP A 26 1.56 -15.69 -17.94
CA ASP A 26 1.06 -16.42 -16.78
C ASP A 26 1.47 -15.78 -15.46
N ASP A 27 2.13 -14.63 -15.51
CA ASP A 27 2.64 -13.98 -14.33
C ASP A 27 1.75 -12.84 -13.91
N THR A 28 1.50 -12.74 -12.61
CA THR A 28 0.76 -11.64 -12.02
C THR A 28 1.68 -10.92 -11.05
N SER A 29 1.70 -9.60 -11.15
CA SER A 29 2.50 -8.75 -10.27
C SER A 29 1.66 -7.62 -9.74
N TRP A 30 1.97 -7.19 -8.53
CA TRP A 30 1.29 -6.07 -7.91
C TRP A 30 2.28 -4.93 -7.71
N TYR A 31 1.84 -3.73 -8.03
CA TYR A 31 2.65 -2.53 -7.92
C TYR A 31 1.90 -1.45 -7.16
N PHE A 32 2.66 -0.60 -6.48
CA PHE A 32 2.18 0.67 -6.00
C PHE A 32 2.46 1.68 -7.11
N GLU A 33 1.42 2.33 -7.60
CA GLU A 33 1.57 3.22 -8.76
C GLU A 33 0.74 4.48 -8.57
N VAL A 34 1.38 5.63 -8.74
CA VAL A 34 0.73 6.93 -8.70
C VAL A 34 1.14 7.70 -9.96
N ASP A 35 0.16 7.99 -10.80
CA ASP A 35 0.38 8.74 -12.02
C ASP A 35 0.38 10.25 -11.75
N ASP A 36 1.16 10.99 -12.55
CA ASP A 36 1.24 12.47 -12.47
C ASP A 36 1.59 12.96 -11.07
N ALA A 37 2.47 12.28 -10.43
CA ALA A 37 2.83 12.54 -9.05
C ALA A 37 3.68 13.76 -8.92
N PRO A 38 4.54 14.34 -9.55
CA PRO A 38 4.32 15.66 -10.12
C PRO A 38 3.90 15.49 -11.57
N PRO A 39 3.44 16.56 -12.22
CA PRO A 39 2.93 16.45 -13.59
C PRO A 39 3.92 15.76 -14.51
N GLY A 40 3.42 14.77 -15.24
CA GLY A 40 4.22 14.02 -16.18
C GLY A 40 5.09 12.94 -15.61
N LYS A 41 4.96 12.67 -14.31
CA LYS A 41 5.74 11.62 -13.65
C LYS A 41 4.85 10.52 -13.13
N THR A 42 5.39 9.31 -13.11
CA THR A 42 4.73 8.16 -12.47
C THR A 42 5.68 7.60 -11.44
N VAL A 43 5.19 7.44 -10.22
CA VAL A 43 5.91 6.70 -9.20
C VAL A 43 5.37 5.28 -9.21
N SER A 44 6.24 4.31 -9.47
CA SER A 44 5.83 2.92 -9.56
C SER A 44 6.89 2.05 -8.91
N ALA A 45 6.47 1.16 -8.03
CA ALA A 45 7.39 0.28 -7.32
C ALA A 45 6.67 -0.96 -6.82
N CYS A 46 7.43 -1.99 -6.52
CA CYS A 46 6.89 -3.17 -5.88
C CYS A 46 6.54 -2.87 -4.43
N ILE A 47 5.72 -3.73 -3.84
CA ILE A 47 5.17 -3.51 -2.51
C ILE A 47 5.75 -4.52 -1.54
N ASP A 48 6.17 -4.04 -0.37
CA ASP A 48 6.54 -4.91 0.73
C ASP A 48 5.29 -5.17 1.56
N ALA A 49 4.78 -6.39 1.48
CA ALA A 49 3.52 -6.74 2.15
C ALA A 49 3.63 -6.66 3.67
N ARG A 50 4.80 -6.94 4.23
CA ARG A 50 4.99 -6.84 5.68
C ARG A 50 4.85 -5.39 6.14
N ALA A 51 5.52 -4.48 5.44
CA ALA A 51 5.42 -3.06 5.76
C ALA A 51 3.99 -2.56 5.58
N LEU A 52 3.30 -3.03 4.55
CA LEU A 52 1.89 -2.67 4.35
C LEU A 52 1.04 -3.10 5.55
N LEU A 53 1.18 -4.34 5.98
CA LEU A 53 0.40 -4.84 7.13
C LEU A 53 0.73 -4.07 8.41
N GLU A 54 2.00 -3.69 8.58
CA GLU A 54 2.41 -2.93 9.75
C GLU A 54 1.86 -1.52 9.76
N SER A 55 1.62 -0.95 8.59
CA SER A 55 1.18 0.45 8.49
C SER A 55 -0.34 0.60 8.49
N LEU A 56 -1.07 -0.40 7.99
CA LEU A 56 -2.53 -0.29 7.90
C LEU A 56 -3.16 -0.17 9.28
N GLY A 57 -3.96 0.88 9.44
CA GLY A 57 -4.67 1.11 10.70
C GLY A 57 -3.87 1.81 11.78
N GLU A 58 -2.60 2.08 11.52
CA GLU A 58 -1.78 2.86 12.45
C GLU A 58 -1.91 4.34 12.17
N PRO A 59 -1.85 5.21 13.18
CA PRO A 59 -2.05 6.65 12.94
C PRO A 59 -0.88 7.30 12.21
N ARG A 60 0.32 6.83 12.43
CA ARG A 60 1.52 7.37 11.77
C ARG A 60 2.69 6.44 12.00
N GLY A 61 3.70 6.58 11.18
CA GLY A 61 4.92 5.80 11.35
C GLY A 61 5.83 5.88 10.15
N GLU A 62 6.84 5.04 10.17
CA GLU A 62 7.76 4.86 9.07
C GLU A 62 7.75 3.38 8.70
N ALA A 63 7.67 3.11 7.42
CA ALA A 63 7.69 1.74 6.96
C ALA A 63 8.20 1.69 5.52
N PRO A 64 9.07 0.74 5.18
CA PRO A 64 9.60 0.62 3.83
C PRO A 64 8.58 -0.07 2.92
N LEU A 65 7.50 0.63 2.62
CA LEU A 65 6.39 0.08 1.86
C LEU A 65 6.80 -0.31 0.44
N LEU A 66 7.66 0.49 -0.17
CA LEU A 66 7.99 0.32 -1.58
C LEU A 66 9.39 -0.30 -1.73
N THR A 67 9.49 -1.20 -2.68
CA THR A 67 10.71 -1.96 -2.89
C THR A 67 10.88 -2.24 -4.39
N CYS A 68 12.02 -2.79 -4.77
CA CYS A 68 12.23 -3.21 -6.14
C CYS A 68 11.77 -4.63 -6.43
N GLY A 69 11.25 -5.32 -5.42
CA GLY A 69 10.85 -6.71 -5.57
C GLY A 69 11.93 -7.72 -5.24
N CYS A 70 13.16 -7.28 -5.01
CA CYS A 70 14.25 -8.18 -4.64
C CYS A 70 14.30 -8.45 -3.14
N GLY A 71 13.48 -7.76 -2.36
CA GLY A 71 13.44 -7.93 -0.93
C GLY A 71 14.49 -7.16 -0.17
N VAL A 72 15.30 -6.37 -0.86
CA VAL A 72 16.34 -5.56 -0.24
C VAL A 72 15.80 -4.14 -0.06
N ALA A 73 15.79 -3.65 1.17
CA ALA A 73 15.33 -2.31 1.45
C ALA A 73 16.15 -1.28 0.69
N GLU A 74 15.48 -0.26 0.21
CA GLU A 74 16.10 0.88 -0.49
C GLU A 74 16.73 0.54 -1.83
N CYS A 75 16.56 -0.68 -2.31
CA CYS A 75 17.10 -1.07 -3.60
C CYS A 75 16.47 -0.24 -4.73
N ALA A 76 15.22 0.14 -4.61
CA ALA A 76 14.51 0.91 -5.63
C ALA A 76 14.78 2.42 -5.54
N ARG A 77 15.73 2.84 -4.71
CA ARG A 77 16.06 4.25 -4.46
C ARG A 77 14.89 5.02 -3.89
N ILE A 78 14.18 4.37 -2.99
CA ILE A 78 13.09 4.99 -2.25
C ILE A 78 13.49 5.06 -0.79
N TYR A 79 13.41 6.27 -0.23
CA TYR A 79 13.90 6.54 1.12
C TYR A 79 12.89 7.35 1.88
N ASP A 80 13.04 7.37 3.20
CA ASP A 80 12.28 8.27 4.08
C ASP A 80 10.78 8.08 3.95
N GLU A 81 10.35 6.83 3.85
CA GLU A 81 8.93 6.53 3.69
C GLU A 81 8.22 6.68 5.03
N ARG A 82 7.31 7.64 5.09
CA ARG A 82 6.55 7.96 6.30
C ARG A 82 5.08 8.06 5.96
N PHE A 83 4.25 7.63 6.89
CA PHE A 83 2.81 7.70 6.67
C PHE A 83 2.12 8.35 7.85
N GLU A 84 0.96 8.93 7.57
CA GLU A 84 0.08 9.50 8.57
C GLU A 84 -1.37 9.33 8.10
N CYS A 85 -2.22 8.83 8.99
CA CYS A 85 -3.64 8.69 8.68
C CYS A 85 -4.41 9.76 9.43
N GLY A 86 -5.29 10.44 8.72
CA GLY A 86 -6.19 11.41 9.31
C GLY A 86 -7.62 11.09 8.95
N ASP A 87 -8.49 12.08 9.18
CA ASP A 87 -9.89 11.94 8.84
C ASP A 87 -10.06 11.89 7.33
N GLY A 88 -10.36 10.69 6.82
CA GLY A 88 -10.65 10.52 5.41
C GLY A 88 -9.45 10.41 4.50
N TYR A 89 -8.23 10.40 5.02
CA TYR A 89 -7.07 10.31 4.16
C TYR A 89 -5.97 9.43 4.75
N VAL A 90 -5.14 8.92 3.85
CA VAL A 90 -3.85 8.28 4.17
C VAL A 90 -2.79 9.07 3.43
N HIS A 91 -1.83 9.60 4.15
CA HIS A 91 -0.77 10.43 3.59
C HIS A 91 0.55 9.67 3.63
N TRP A 92 1.18 9.54 2.48
CA TRP A 92 2.55 9.00 2.40
C TRP A 92 3.49 10.08 1.89
N SER A 93 4.62 10.23 2.55
CA SER A 93 5.71 11.05 2.05
C SER A 93 6.94 10.18 1.91
N LEU A 94 7.67 10.37 0.83
CA LEU A 94 8.85 9.57 0.54
C LEU A 94 9.75 10.31 -0.43
N THR A 95 10.98 9.82 -0.55
CA THR A 95 11.93 10.29 -1.55
C THR A 95 12.11 9.19 -2.58
N PHE A 96 11.88 9.52 -3.84
CA PHE A 96 12.02 8.58 -4.94
C PHE A 96 12.93 9.19 -5.99
N GLU A 97 14.03 8.49 -6.28
CA GLU A 97 15.03 8.96 -7.23
C GLU A 97 15.50 10.38 -6.92
N GLY A 98 15.73 10.66 -5.64
CA GLY A 98 16.26 11.93 -5.20
C GLY A 98 15.25 13.05 -5.08
N ARG A 99 13.98 12.80 -5.33
CA ARG A 99 12.92 13.81 -5.25
C ARG A 99 11.93 13.48 -4.16
N PRO A 100 11.49 14.48 -3.39
CA PRO A 100 10.45 14.25 -2.39
C PRO A 100 9.07 14.21 -3.04
N TYR A 101 8.24 13.30 -2.56
CA TYR A 101 6.85 13.15 -3.00
C TYR A 101 5.95 13.11 -1.79
N SER A 102 4.74 13.58 -1.96
CA SER A 102 3.73 13.60 -0.91
C SER A 102 2.40 13.24 -1.55
N PHE A 103 1.81 12.13 -1.10
CA PHE A 103 0.57 11.63 -1.66
C PHE A 103 -0.50 11.58 -0.59
N PHE A 104 -1.65 12.17 -0.88
CA PHE A 104 -2.82 12.07 -0.02
C PHE A 104 -3.86 11.20 -0.71
N PHE A 105 -4.08 10.03 -0.18
CA PHE A 105 -5.05 9.09 -0.75
C PHE A 105 -6.37 9.18 0.00
N ASP A 106 -7.48 9.05 -0.73
CA ASP A 106 -8.76 8.81 -0.09
C ASP A 106 -8.66 7.55 0.77
N LYS A 107 -9.02 7.66 2.03
CA LYS A 107 -8.77 6.57 2.98
C LYS A 107 -9.50 5.30 2.59
N ASP A 108 -10.78 5.41 2.21
CA ASP A 108 -11.55 4.23 1.84
C ASP A 108 -10.99 3.57 0.60
N ALA A 109 -10.61 4.35 -0.41
CA ALA A 109 -10.03 3.81 -1.63
C ALA A 109 -8.70 3.12 -1.36
N TYR A 110 -7.88 3.73 -0.51
CA TYR A 110 -6.57 3.18 -0.16
C TYR A 110 -6.72 1.85 0.59
N GLU A 111 -7.52 1.87 1.65
CA GLU A 111 -7.66 0.68 2.51
C GLU A 111 -8.38 -0.46 1.78
N THR A 112 -9.41 -0.13 1.02
CA THR A 112 -10.11 -1.14 0.24
C THR A 112 -9.20 -1.74 -0.82
N GLY A 113 -8.44 -0.91 -1.50
CA GLY A 113 -7.49 -1.40 -2.51
C GLY A 113 -6.41 -2.28 -1.92
N ALA A 114 -5.88 -1.89 -0.75
CA ALA A 114 -4.87 -2.71 -0.08
C ALA A 114 -5.44 -4.08 0.30
N LEU A 115 -6.64 -4.10 0.88
CA LEU A 115 -7.23 -5.37 1.28
C LEU A 115 -7.63 -6.23 0.10
N ARG A 116 -8.07 -5.61 -1.01
CA ARG A 116 -8.36 -6.39 -2.22
C ARG A 116 -7.10 -7.08 -2.72
N MET A 117 -6.00 -6.36 -2.76
CA MET A 117 -4.74 -6.95 -3.19
C MET A 117 -4.33 -8.09 -2.26
N LEU A 118 -4.31 -7.82 -0.96
CA LEU A 118 -3.92 -8.85 0.02
C LEU A 118 -4.84 -10.06 -0.05
N SER A 119 -6.15 -9.83 -0.24
CA SER A 119 -7.12 -10.90 -0.34
C SER A 119 -6.92 -11.74 -1.59
N GLU A 120 -6.63 -11.09 -2.71
CA GLU A 120 -6.40 -11.82 -3.95
C GLU A 120 -5.19 -12.73 -3.83
N VAL A 121 -4.09 -12.20 -3.28
CA VAL A 121 -2.87 -13.00 -3.08
C VAL A 121 -3.13 -14.12 -2.06
N TYR A 122 -3.88 -13.82 -1.01
CA TYR A 122 -4.20 -14.79 0.03
C TYR A 122 -4.99 -15.97 -0.53
N ARG A 123 -5.97 -15.71 -1.41
CA ARG A 123 -6.84 -16.74 -1.95
C ARG A 123 -6.23 -17.48 -3.13
N THR A 124 -5.50 -16.79 -4.00
CA THR A 124 -5.07 -17.36 -5.27
C THR A 124 -3.58 -17.56 -5.38
N LYS A 125 -2.80 -17.00 -4.46
CA LYS A 125 -1.34 -17.01 -4.49
C LYS A 125 -0.75 -16.18 -5.64
N ALA A 126 -1.59 -15.51 -6.42
CA ALA A 126 -1.15 -14.74 -7.58
C ALA A 126 -0.30 -13.56 -7.17
N GLY A 127 0.91 -13.49 -7.72
CA GLY A 127 1.82 -12.38 -7.46
C GLY A 127 2.60 -12.49 -6.16
N TRP A 128 2.40 -13.55 -5.40
CA TRP A 128 3.01 -13.71 -4.09
C TRP A 128 4.54 -13.64 -4.14
N GLU A 129 5.15 -14.33 -5.09
CA GLU A 129 6.60 -14.43 -5.14
C GLU A 129 7.26 -13.13 -5.57
N PHE A 130 6.57 -12.36 -6.39
CA PHE A 130 7.16 -11.19 -7.00
C PHE A 130 7.27 -10.02 -6.04
N CYS A 131 6.17 -9.68 -5.36
CA CYS A 131 6.11 -8.49 -4.53
C CYS A 131 6.10 -8.78 -3.03
N PHE A 132 6.07 -10.04 -2.65
CA PHE A 132 5.92 -10.41 -1.26
C PHE A 132 7.06 -11.27 -0.76
N GLY A 133 8.21 -11.20 -1.42
CA GLY A 133 9.37 -12.00 -1.08
C GLY A 133 9.98 -11.73 0.28
N CYS A 134 9.47 -10.74 1.03
CA CYS A 134 9.90 -10.51 2.39
C CYS A 134 9.45 -11.62 3.35
N PHE A 135 8.55 -12.47 2.91
CA PHE A 135 8.16 -13.66 3.67
C PHE A 135 8.89 -14.88 3.09
N PHE A 136 9.29 -15.79 3.97
CA PHE A 136 9.99 -16.99 3.53
C PHE A 136 9.08 -17.96 2.81
N SER A 137 7.77 -17.92 3.11
CA SER A 137 6.82 -18.83 2.49
C SER A 137 5.46 -18.17 2.38
N TYR A 138 4.66 -18.70 1.47
CA TYR A 138 3.28 -18.28 1.31
C TYR A 138 2.49 -18.50 2.61
N GLU A 139 2.79 -19.58 3.33
CA GLU A 139 2.12 -19.85 4.62
C GLU A 139 2.44 -18.78 5.65
N GLN A 140 3.67 -18.28 5.66
CA GLN A 140 4.02 -17.17 6.55
C GLN A 140 3.26 -15.90 6.20
N PHE A 141 3.10 -15.64 4.92
CA PHE A 141 2.30 -14.51 4.47
C PHE A 141 0.86 -14.63 4.97
N LYS A 142 0.25 -15.81 4.80
CA LYS A 142 -1.12 -16.01 5.25
C LYS A 142 -1.26 -15.88 6.77
N SER A 143 -0.29 -16.40 7.52
CA SER A 143 -0.30 -16.24 8.97
C SER A 143 -0.21 -14.78 9.38
N ALA A 144 0.61 -14.01 8.68
CA ALA A 144 0.72 -12.57 8.97
C ALA A 144 -0.59 -11.85 8.70
N VAL A 145 -1.27 -12.18 7.60
CA VAL A 145 -2.58 -11.61 7.30
C VAL A 145 -3.60 -12.01 8.38
N ASP A 146 -3.63 -13.27 8.76
CA ASP A 146 -4.55 -13.74 9.79
C ASP A 146 -4.33 -13.01 11.12
N GLY A 147 -3.06 -12.82 11.50
CA GLY A 147 -2.73 -12.08 12.71
C GLY A 147 -3.16 -10.62 12.64
N PHE A 148 -2.94 -10.00 11.49
CA PHE A 148 -3.37 -8.62 11.26
C PHE A 148 -4.89 -8.49 11.40
N LEU A 149 -5.65 -9.39 10.77
CA LEU A 149 -7.10 -9.32 10.81
C LEU A 149 -7.66 -9.59 12.21
N THR A 150 -6.99 -10.45 12.97
CA THR A 150 -7.36 -10.71 14.35
C THR A 150 -7.10 -9.47 15.22
N ALA A 151 -5.98 -8.80 14.98
CA ALA A 151 -5.60 -7.63 15.78
C ALA A 151 -6.42 -6.40 15.44
N LYS A 152 -6.98 -6.31 14.23
CA LYS A 152 -7.67 -5.12 13.75
C LYS A 152 -9.06 -5.47 13.22
N PRO A 153 -10.07 -5.57 14.11
CA PRO A 153 -11.41 -6.03 13.72
C PRO A 153 -12.09 -5.20 12.65
N SER A 154 -11.80 -3.90 12.55
CA SER A 154 -12.42 -3.09 11.50
C SER A 154 -11.94 -3.53 10.12
N PHE A 155 -10.69 -3.93 9.99
CA PHE A 155 -10.17 -4.46 8.74
C PHE A 155 -10.70 -5.87 8.47
N ARG A 156 -10.91 -6.66 9.51
CA ARG A 156 -11.54 -7.96 9.35
C ARG A 156 -12.93 -7.83 8.76
N LYS A 157 -13.67 -6.86 9.24
CA LYS A 157 -15.02 -6.62 8.72
C LYS A 157 -14.99 -6.24 7.24
N LEU A 158 -14.08 -5.35 6.88
CA LEU A 158 -13.92 -4.96 5.47
C LEU A 158 -13.47 -6.14 4.61
N TRP A 159 -12.54 -6.92 5.12
CA TRP A 159 -12.05 -8.13 4.45
C TRP A 159 -13.20 -9.10 4.15
N ASP A 160 -14.02 -9.37 5.16
CA ASP A 160 -15.15 -10.28 4.99
C ASP A 160 -16.13 -9.73 3.96
N SER A 161 -16.37 -8.44 3.97
CA SER A 161 -17.25 -7.79 3.00
C SER A 161 -16.70 -7.95 1.58
N LEU A 162 -15.41 -7.79 1.38
CA LEU A 162 -14.81 -7.92 0.06
C LEU A 162 -14.84 -9.35 -0.47
N ASN A 163 -14.93 -10.32 0.42
CA ASN A 163 -14.93 -11.73 0.05
C ASN A 163 -16.32 -12.37 0.10
N ALA A 164 -17.35 -11.59 0.40
CA ALA A 164 -18.69 -12.12 0.58
C ALA A 164 -19.27 -12.73 -0.70
N ASP A 165 -18.86 -12.21 -1.86
CA ASP A 165 -19.37 -12.67 -3.16
C ASP A 165 -18.46 -13.70 -3.82
N SER A 166 -17.49 -14.21 -3.13
CA SER A 166 -16.51 -15.15 -3.68
C SER A 166 -17.02 -16.58 -3.64
#